data_123c39e5e11672c3a44ead9d7f6ccb43
#
_entry.id   123c39e5e11672c3a44ead9d7f6ccb43
#
_cell.length_a   1.000
_cell.length_b   1.000
_cell.length_c   1.000
_cell.angle_alpha   90.00
_cell.angle_beta   90.00
_cell.angle_gamma   90.00
#
_symmetry.space_group_name_H-M   'P 1'
#
loop_
_entity.id
_entity.type
_entity.pdbx_description
1 polymer ?
#
loop_
_entity_poly.entity_id
_entity_poly.type
_entity_poly.pdbx_seq_one_letter_code
_entity_poly.pdbx_strand_id
1 'polypeptide(L)'
;MTMYWYNAVDNLYKQDKQKFLKLVELKAQIIKETMAFNIDDYGSTLILGFNPMLWSICKEDDKFEYYAVCTDEHEADFIRNHEDLKHIKVLTDAEASERKFDIVLALDSYFTRFGTEQSQKDMIAKAHSMTNKALITTIKDFKNMKSVDRLIDPPMVINSDSGSHVFLCHREWDKTDKQKFKETMYQLCCGETQGVVIETKRTLYFKQLAKYIHDLGCKEFRISQTQFYKNLFSRSYEYIAVAKV
;
A
#
# COMPACT_ATOMS: atom_id res chain seq x y z
N MET A 1 21.96 -8.71 6.80
CA MET A 1 21.82 -7.81 5.64
C MET A 1 20.38 -7.36 5.62
N THR A 2 20.10 -6.06 5.77
CA THR A 2 18.73 -5.56 5.70
C THR A 2 18.35 -5.59 4.22
N MET A 3 17.49 -6.49 3.85
CA MET A 3 16.97 -6.53 2.48
C MET A 3 15.75 -5.64 2.42
N TYR A 4 15.73 -4.69 1.48
CA TYR A 4 14.53 -3.93 1.24
C TYR A 4 13.45 -4.88 0.70
N TRP A 5 12.27 -4.80 1.26
CA TRP A 5 11.19 -5.73 0.94
C TRP A 5 10.78 -5.70 -0.54
N TYR A 6 10.91 -4.56 -1.22
CA TYR A 6 10.64 -4.44 -2.65
C TYR A 6 11.63 -5.23 -3.50
N ASN A 7 12.89 -5.38 -3.08
CA ASN A 7 13.85 -6.25 -3.77
C ASN A 7 13.47 -7.72 -3.66
N ALA A 8 12.94 -8.14 -2.52
CA ALA A 8 12.45 -9.50 -2.34
C ALA A 8 11.26 -9.78 -3.25
N VAL A 9 10.34 -8.83 -3.32
CA VAL A 9 9.16 -8.91 -4.18
C VAL A 9 9.54 -8.86 -5.66
N ASP A 10 10.52 -8.04 -6.05
CA ASP A 10 11.05 -7.98 -7.41
C ASP A 10 11.70 -9.30 -7.84
N ASN A 11 12.45 -9.94 -6.96
CA ASN A 11 13.01 -11.25 -7.24
C ASN A 11 11.91 -12.29 -7.57
N LEU A 12 10.80 -12.27 -6.83
CA LEU A 12 9.66 -13.13 -7.13
C LEU A 12 8.96 -12.77 -8.44
N TYR A 13 8.80 -11.48 -8.70
CA TYR A 13 8.24 -10.99 -9.95
C TYR A 13 9.07 -11.46 -11.15
N LYS A 14 10.40 -11.41 -11.06
CA LYS A 14 11.33 -11.87 -12.11
C LYS A 14 11.30 -13.38 -12.28
N GLN A 15 11.15 -14.15 -11.21
CA GLN A 15 11.14 -15.61 -11.25
C GLN A 15 9.85 -16.17 -11.87
N ASP A 16 8.68 -15.65 -11.50
CA ASP A 16 7.40 -16.06 -12.04
C ASP A 16 6.41 -14.88 -12.11
N LYS A 17 6.59 -14.04 -13.12
CA LYS A 17 5.77 -12.84 -13.36
C LYS A 17 4.27 -13.16 -13.38
N GLN A 18 3.88 -14.25 -14.03
CA GLN A 18 2.45 -14.57 -14.17
C GLN A 18 1.81 -14.96 -12.83
N LYS A 19 2.48 -15.80 -12.04
CA LYS A 19 1.96 -16.17 -10.72
C LYS A 19 1.94 -14.98 -9.77
N PHE A 20 2.99 -14.15 -9.79
CA PHE A 20 3.05 -12.96 -8.96
C PHE A 20 1.90 -12.00 -9.30
N LEU A 21 1.69 -11.69 -10.57
CA LEU A 21 0.61 -10.79 -11.00
C LEU A 21 -0.76 -11.31 -10.58
N LYS A 22 -1.02 -12.62 -10.66
CA LYS A 22 -2.28 -13.22 -10.18
C LYS A 22 -2.54 -12.98 -8.69
N LEU A 23 -1.51 -12.88 -7.86
CA LEU A 23 -1.66 -12.61 -6.42
C LEU A 23 -2.14 -11.18 -6.15
N VAL A 24 -1.72 -10.22 -6.96
CA VAL A 24 -2.04 -8.80 -6.79
C VAL A 24 -3.16 -8.32 -7.72
N GLU A 25 -3.48 -9.07 -8.77
CA GLU A 25 -4.35 -8.67 -9.88
C GLU A 25 -5.74 -8.24 -9.42
N LEU A 26 -6.42 -9.08 -8.63
CA LEU A 26 -7.77 -8.77 -8.18
C LEU A 26 -7.83 -7.45 -7.40
N LYS A 27 -6.87 -7.23 -6.53
CA LYS A 27 -6.77 -6.00 -5.73
C LYS A 27 -6.43 -4.80 -6.61
N ALA A 28 -5.48 -4.98 -7.51
CA ALA A 28 -5.07 -3.96 -8.47
C ALA A 28 -6.25 -3.57 -9.38
N GLN A 29 -7.01 -4.55 -9.86
CA GLN A 29 -8.21 -4.32 -10.68
C GLN A 29 -9.24 -3.47 -9.95
N ILE A 30 -9.57 -3.80 -8.69
CA ILE A 30 -10.53 -3.02 -7.89
C ILE A 30 -10.03 -1.58 -7.68
N ILE A 31 -8.73 -1.39 -7.46
CA ILE A 31 -8.15 -0.04 -7.36
C ILE A 31 -8.29 0.69 -8.70
N LYS A 32 -7.97 0.05 -9.83
CA LYS A 32 -8.12 0.66 -11.18
C LYS A 32 -9.57 1.03 -11.48
N GLU A 33 -10.52 0.15 -11.19
CA GLU A 33 -11.96 0.44 -11.34
C GLU A 33 -12.37 1.62 -10.46
N THR A 34 -11.86 1.69 -9.22
CA THR A 34 -12.10 2.81 -8.31
C THR A 34 -11.50 4.11 -8.87
N MET A 35 -10.30 4.07 -9.44
CA MET A 35 -9.69 5.22 -10.12
C MET A 35 -10.54 5.66 -11.31
N ALA A 36 -10.89 4.73 -12.19
CA ALA A 36 -11.68 5.00 -13.38
C ALA A 36 -13.06 5.58 -13.08
N PHE A 37 -13.68 5.18 -11.98
CA PHE A 37 -14.96 5.74 -11.52
C PHE A 37 -14.87 7.21 -11.08
N ASN A 38 -13.69 7.67 -10.71
CA ASN A 38 -13.47 9.05 -10.22
C ASN A 38 -12.85 9.97 -11.26
N ILE A 39 -12.52 9.48 -12.45
CA ILE A 39 -11.95 10.26 -13.57
C ILE A 39 -12.61 9.86 -14.87
N ASP A 40 -13.19 10.83 -15.59
CA ASP A 40 -13.88 10.60 -16.87
C ASP A 40 -12.90 10.46 -18.04
N ASP A 41 -11.77 11.21 -18.01
CA ASP A 41 -10.78 11.30 -19.07
C ASP A 41 -9.36 10.95 -18.56
N TYR A 42 -8.34 11.41 -19.29
CA TYR A 42 -6.94 11.35 -18.87
C TYR A 42 -6.73 12.07 -17.53
N GLY A 43 -5.99 11.45 -16.64
CA GLY A 43 -5.74 12.00 -15.31
C GLY A 43 -4.34 11.77 -14.81
N SER A 44 -3.89 12.65 -13.92
CA SER A 44 -2.64 12.50 -13.20
C SER A 44 -2.85 11.75 -11.89
N THR A 45 -2.00 10.77 -11.63
CA THR A 45 -2.07 9.94 -10.42
C THR A 45 -0.75 10.01 -9.66
N LEU A 46 -0.80 10.47 -8.41
CA LEU A 46 0.33 10.41 -7.48
C LEU A 46 0.24 9.15 -6.61
N ILE A 47 1.32 8.41 -6.53
CA ILE A 47 1.47 7.23 -5.70
C ILE A 47 2.36 7.57 -4.51
N LEU A 48 1.90 7.28 -3.29
CA LEU A 48 2.65 7.46 -2.06
C LEU A 48 3.27 6.11 -1.62
N GLY A 49 4.58 5.99 -1.78
CA GLY A 49 5.34 4.79 -1.47
C GLY A 49 5.15 3.66 -2.49
N PHE A 50 6.13 2.76 -2.52
CA PHE A 50 6.07 1.59 -3.39
C PHE A 50 5.04 0.57 -2.89
N ASN A 51 4.36 -0.07 -3.82
CA ASN A 51 3.44 -1.17 -3.55
C ASN A 51 3.49 -2.19 -4.70
N PRO A 52 3.47 -3.52 -4.42
CA PRO A 52 3.51 -4.55 -5.46
C PRO A 52 2.39 -4.48 -6.49
N MET A 53 1.28 -3.85 -6.17
CA MET A 53 0.18 -3.67 -7.13
C MET A 53 0.53 -2.70 -8.26
N LEU A 54 1.60 -1.90 -8.14
CA LEU A 54 2.01 -0.93 -9.16
C LEU A 54 2.28 -1.60 -10.50
N TRP A 55 2.84 -2.83 -10.51
CA TRP A 55 3.02 -3.59 -11.76
C TRP A 55 1.73 -3.91 -12.50
N SER A 56 0.59 -3.92 -11.80
CA SER A 56 -0.71 -4.12 -12.42
C SER A 56 -1.53 -2.85 -12.57
N ILE A 57 -1.32 -1.86 -11.69
CA ILE A 57 -2.02 -0.58 -11.73
C ILE A 57 -1.42 0.33 -12.79
N CYS A 58 -0.10 0.52 -12.76
CA CYS A 58 0.60 1.47 -13.63
C CYS A 58 1.05 0.76 -14.91
N LYS A 59 0.32 0.96 -16.00
CA LYS A 59 0.70 0.48 -17.33
C LYS A 59 1.02 1.67 -18.22
N GLU A 60 2.00 1.52 -19.10
CA GLU A 60 2.51 2.58 -19.98
C GLU A 60 1.43 3.13 -20.92
N ASP A 61 0.53 2.26 -21.39
CA ASP A 61 -0.56 2.61 -22.33
C ASP A 61 -1.88 2.97 -21.62
N ASP A 62 -1.81 3.33 -20.35
CA ASP A 62 -3.00 3.67 -19.58
C ASP A 62 -3.41 5.14 -19.79
N LYS A 63 -4.68 5.44 -19.54
CA LYS A 63 -5.20 6.82 -19.54
C LYS A 63 -4.69 7.68 -18.39
N PHE A 64 -3.84 7.14 -17.52
CA PHE A 64 -3.28 7.82 -16.38
C PHE A 64 -1.80 8.13 -16.59
N GLU A 65 -1.42 9.34 -16.21
CA GLU A 65 -0.01 9.70 -16.05
C GLU A 65 0.40 9.46 -14.59
N TYR A 66 1.43 8.65 -14.38
CA TYR A 66 1.81 8.20 -13.05
C TYR A 66 3.02 8.94 -12.51
N TYR A 67 2.90 9.36 -11.26
CA TYR A 67 3.94 9.98 -10.45
C TYR A 67 4.10 9.20 -9.15
N ALA A 68 5.30 9.19 -8.55
CA ALA A 68 5.54 8.56 -7.26
C ALA A 68 6.34 9.46 -6.34
N VAL A 69 5.98 9.50 -5.06
CA VAL A 69 6.83 9.97 -3.98
C VAL A 69 7.23 8.76 -3.17
N CYS A 70 8.54 8.51 -3.12
CA CYS A 70 9.13 7.35 -2.47
C CYS A 70 9.44 7.62 -0.99
N THR A 71 9.55 6.57 -0.20
CA THR A 71 9.88 6.66 1.22
C THR A 71 11.37 6.91 1.46
N ASP A 72 12.20 6.48 0.52
CA ASP A 72 13.65 6.67 0.51
C ASP A 72 14.21 6.64 -0.93
N GLU A 73 15.49 7.02 -1.09
CA GLU A 73 16.14 7.07 -2.40
C GLU A 73 16.33 5.67 -3.02
N HIS A 74 16.48 4.63 -2.22
CA HIS A 74 16.60 3.27 -2.76
C HIS A 74 15.30 2.80 -3.42
N GLU A 75 14.15 3.16 -2.84
CA GLU A 75 12.83 2.93 -3.44
C GLU A 75 12.66 3.73 -4.73
N ALA A 76 13.13 4.97 -4.75
CA ALA A 76 13.12 5.83 -5.92
C ALA A 76 13.98 5.26 -7.05
N ASP A 77 15.18 4.82 -6.76
CA ASP A 77 16.09 4.19 -7.70
C ASP A 77 15.53 2.86 -8.22
N PHE A 78 14.86 2.10 -7.36
CA PHE A 78 14.19 0.88 -7.78
C PHE A 78 13.12 1.17 -8.85
N ILE A 79 12.24 2.14 -8.62
CA ILE A 79 11.20 2.51 -9.60
C ILE A 79 11.82 3.03 -10.89
N ARG A 80 12.81 3.93 -10.83
CA ARG A 80 13.46 4.52 -12.00
C ARG A 80 14.16 3.50 -12.90
N ASN A 81 14.74 2.47 -12.29
CA ASN A 81 15.56 1.48 -13.00
C ASN A 81 14.79 0.20 -13.36
N HIS A 82 13.58 0.00 -12.83
CA HIS A 82 12.80 -1.19 -13.12
C HIS A 82 12.12 -1.09 -14.49
N GLU A 83 12.33 -2.09 -15.36
CA GLU A 83 11.86 -2.07 -16.76
C GLU A 83 10.36 -1.75 -16.89
N ASP A 84 9.52 -2.37 -16.07
CA ASP A 84 8.07 -2.21 -16.11
C ASP A 84 7.54 -0.99 -15.31
N LEU A 85 8.40 -0.24 -14.60
CA LEU A 85 8.00 0.90 -13.77
C LEU A 85 8.67 2.23 -14.16
N LYS A 86 9.68 2.21 -15.04
CA LYS A 86 10.46 3.40 -15.43
C LYS A 86 9.63 4.53 -16.06
N HIS A 87 8.42 4.25 -16.51
CA HIS A 87 7.49 5.26 -17.02
C HIS A 87 6.83 6.09 -15.88
N ILE A 88 6.93 5.63 -14.63
CA ILE A 88 6.46 6.37 -13.45
C ILE A 88 7.46 7.49 -13.15
N LYS A 89 7.01 8.72 -13.12
CA LYS A 89 7.84 9.88 -12.83
C LYS A 89 8.04 10.02 -11.32
N VAL A 90 9.24 9.74 -10.83
CA VAL A 90 9.58 9.90 -9.42
C VAL A 90 9.80 11.37 -9.10
N LEU A 91 9.07 11.88 -8.14
CA LEU A 91 9.16 13.24 -7.63
C LEU A 91 9.75 13.25 -6.21
N THR A 92 10.42 14.32 -5.86
CA THR A 92 10.71 14.64 -4.47
C THR A 92 9.40 15.04 -3.75
N ASP A 93 9.43 14.97 -2.43
CA ASP A 93 8.32 15.38 -1.60
C ASP A 93 7.97 16.87 -1.76
N ALA A 94 8.98 17.71 -1.98
CA ALA A 94 8.81 19.15 -2.26
C ALA A 94 8.10 19.37 -3.62
N GLU A 95 8.61 18.74 -4.70
CA GLU A 95 8.01 18.87 -6.03
C GLU A 95 6.55 18.40 -6.08
N ALA A 96 6.25 17.29 -5.38
CA ALA A 96 4.89 16.78 -5.30
C ALA A 96 3.96 17.74 -4.53
N SER A 97 4.47 18.39 -3.47
CA SER A 97 3.69 19.32 -2.63
C SER A 97 3.30 20.61 -3.36
N GLU A 98 4.02 20.98 -4.41
CA GLU A 98 3.75 22.15 -5.25
C GLU A 98 2.73 21.84 -6.36
N ARG A 99 2.27 20.61 -6.47
CA ARG A 99 1.39 20.13 -7.55
C ARG A 99 0.06 19.62 -7.02
N LYS A 100 -0.88 19.50 -7.94
CA LYS A 100 -2.15 18.83 -7.75
C LYS A 100 -2.26 17.66 -8.70
N PHE A 101 -2.78 16.55 -8.20
CA PHE A 101 -3.03 15.34 -8.97
C PHE A 101 -4.50 14.99 -8.93
N ASP A 102 -5.03 14.46 -10.02
CA ASP A 102 -6.44 14.08 -10.04
C ASP A 102 -6.73 12.98 -9.03
N ILE A 103 -5.82 12.01 -8.93
CA ILE A 103 -5.87 10.95 -7.91
C ILE A 103 -4.59 10.94 -7.10
N VAL A 104 -4.74 10.74 -5.78
CA VAL A 104 -3.62 10.36 -4.90
C VAL A 104 -3.91 8.97 -4.35
N LEU A 105 -2.96 8.04 -4.55
CA LEU A 105 -3.01 6.66 -4.06
C LEU A 105 -2.11 6.49 -2.84
N ALA A 106 -2.70 6.09 -1.71
CA ALA A 106 -1.99 5.75 -0.47
C ALA A 106 -2.32 4.30 -0.08
N LEU A 107 -1.65 3.34 -0.73
CA LEU A 107 -1.99 1.92 -0.65
C LEU A 107 -1.26 1.20 0.50
N ASP A 108 -1.66 -0.05 0.78
CA ASP A 108 -1.10 -0.93 1.81
C ASP A 108 -1.03 -0.29 3.20
N SER A 109 -2.14 0.37 3.59
CA SER A 109 -2.22 1.09 4.86
C SER A 109 -1.08 2.12 5.04
N TYR A 110 -0.72 2.83 3.99
CA TYR A 110 0.40 3.77 3.93
C TYR A 110 0.47 4.69 5.16
N PHE A 111 -0.67 5.24 5.60
CA PHE A 111 -0.72 6.17 6.73
C PHE A 111 -0.37 5.53 8.08
N THR A 112 -0.31 4.20 8.18
CA THR A 112 0.11 3.53 9.42
C THR A 112 1.62 3.58 9.67
N ARG A 113 2.40 3.93 8.65
CA ARG A 113 3.87 4.08 8.75
C ARG A 113 4.30 5.26 9.64
N PHE A 114 3.38 6.17 9.93
CA PHE A 114 3.64 7.35 10.76
C PHE A 114 3.40 7.04 12.24
N GLY A 115 4.44 7.17 13.06
CA GLY A 115 4.49 6.65 14.44
C GLY A 115 3.64 7.41 15.46
N THR A 116 3.12 8.61 15.14
CA THR A 116 2.28 9.42 16.02
C THR A 116 0.94 9.75 15.37
N GLU A 117 -0.07 10.03 16.19
CA GLU A 117 -1.37 10.47 15.67
C GLU A 117 -1.25 11.78 14.88
N GLN A 118 -0.43 12.71 15.37
CA GLN A 118 -0.24 13.98 14.68
C GLN A 118 0.43 13.78 13.32
N SER A 119 1.49 12.99 13.24
CA SER A 119 2.15 12.72 11.95
C SER A 119 1.26 11.97 10.95
N GLN A 120 0.34 11.13 11.44
CA GLN A 120 -0.70 10.52 10.58
C GLN A 120 -1.65 11.59 10.01
N LYS A 121 -2.16 12.50 10.88
CA LYS A 121 -3.03 13.59 10.46
C LYS A 121 -2.35 14.51 9.44
N ASP A 122 -1.11 14.90 9.72
CA ASP A 122 -0.34 15.78 8.85
C ASP A 122 -0.13 15.17 7.48
N MET A 123 0.19 13.87 7.43
CA MET A 123 0.37 13.17 6.15
C MET A 123 -0.95 12.98 5.39
N ILE A 124 -2.06 12.71 6.08
CA ILE A 124 -3.39 12.64 5.45
C ILE A 124 -3.77 14.02 4.90
N ALA A 125 -3.56 15.08 5.67
CA ALA A 125 -3.81 16.46 5.23
C ALA A 125 -2.94 16.84 4.03
N LYS A 126 -1.66 16.44 4.03
CA LYS A 126 -0.75 16.63 2.92
C LYS A 126 -1.22 15.88 1.67
N ALA A 127 -1.55 14.60 1.78
CA ALA A 127 -2.09 13.81 0.67
C ALA A 127 -3.37 14.45 0.10
N HIS A 128 -4.29 14.87 0.97
CA HIS A 128 -5.50 15.58 0.58
C HIS A 128 -5.18 16.91 -0.11
N SER A 129 -4.21 17.68 0.40
CA SER A 129 -3.82 18.96 -0.22
C SER A 129 -3.26 18.80 -1.63
N MET A 130 -2.69 17.68 -1.99
CA MET A 130 -2.20 17.36 -3.33
C MET A 130 -3.27 16.77 -4.26
N THR A 131 -4.50 16.55 -3.76
CA THR A 131 -5.59 15.88 -4.49
C THR A 131 -6.54 16.89 -5.13
N ASN A 132 -6.90 16.69 -6.40
CA ASN A 132 -7.93 17.45 -7.10
C ASN A 132 -9.30 16.77 -7.05
N LYS A 133 -9.36 15.45 -7.27
CA LYS A 133 -10.62 14.72 -7.40
C LYS A 133 -10.80 13.66 -6.31
N ALA A 134 -9.85 12.73 -6.17
CA ALA A 134 -10.00 11.63 -5.21
C ALA A 134 -8.68 11.23 -4.53
N LEU A 135 -8.71 11.14 -3.21
CA LEU A 135 -7.72 10.42 -2.41
C LEU A 135 -8.23 9.00 -2.18
N ILE A 136 -7.50 8.01 -2.71
CA ILE A 136 -7.82 6.59 -2.57
C ILE A 136 -6.78 5.96 -1.64
N THR A 137 -7.23 5.34 -0.57
CA THR A 137 -6.34 4.65 0.36
C THR A 137 -6.87 3.28 0.74
N THR A 138 -5.96 2.35 0.99
CA THR A 138 -6.34 1.09 1.63
C THR A 138 -5.97 1.13 3.11
N ILE A 139 -6.81 0.52 3.94
CA ILE A 139 -6.64 0.49 5.38
C ILE A 139 -6.97 -0.91 5.93
N LYS A 140 -6.08 -1.48 6.73
CA LYS A 140 -6.32 -2.75 7.41
C LYS A 140 -7.30 -2.55 8.59
N ASP A 141 -8.18 -3.53 8.80
CA ASP A 141 -9.09 -3.54 9.96
C ASP A 141 -8.36 -4.02 11.21
N PHE A 142 -7.51 -3.16 11.73
CA PHE A 142 -6.73 -3.45 12.93
C PHE A 142 -7.59 -3.76 14.17
N LYS A 143 -8.82 -3.27 14.21
CA LYS A 143 -9.74 -3.55 15.33
C LYS A 143 -10.13 -5.02 15.33
N ASN A 144 -10.56 -5.55 14.18
CA ASN A 144 -10.93 -6.96 14.07
C ASN A 144 -9.68 -7.86 14.13
N MET A 145 -8.57 -7.47 13.55
CA MET A 145 -7.30 -8.19 13.65
C MET A 145 -6.87 -8.36 15.10
N LYS A 146 -6.97 -7.28 15.90
CA LYS A 146 -6.63 -7.30 17.31
C LYS A 146 -7.61 -8.11 18.15
N SER A 147 -8.91 -8.07 17.83
CA SER A 147 -9.94 -8.82 18.58
C SER A 147 -9.80 -10.33 18.45
N VAL A 148 -9.16 -10.81 17.40
CA VAL A 148 -8.87 -12.24 17.19
C VAL A 148 -7.42 -12.58 17.54
N ASP A 149 -6.73 -11.67 18.23
CA ASP A 149 -5.31 -11.80 18.63
C ASP A 149 -4.39 -12.25 17.47
N ARG A 150 -4.64 -11.65 16.30
CA ARG A 150 -3.93 -12.03 15.10
C ARG A 150 -2.56 -11.34 15.06
N LEU A 151 -1.57 -12.05 15.58
CA LEU A 151 -0.17 -11.62 15.57
C LEU A 151 0.53 -11.94 14.25
N ILE A 152 0.05 -12.95 13.54
CA ILE A 152 0.65 -13.45 12.30
C ILE A 152 -0.41 -13.44 11.19
N ASP A 153 -0.09 -12.84 10.05
CA ASP A 153 -0.92 -12.97 8.85
C ASP A 153 -0.77 -14.37 8.25
N PRO A 154 -1.78 -14.86 7.52
CA PRO A 154 -1.62 -16.09 6.75
C PRO A 154 -0.37 -15.98 5.85
N PRO A 155 0.53 -16.99 5.87
CA PRO A 155 1.72 -16.97 5.04
C PRO A 155 1.36 -16.86 3.57
N MET A 156 2.06 -15.98 2.85
CA MET A 156 2.02 -15.98 1.39
C MET A 156 3.10 -16.93 0.89
N VAL A 157 2.69 -17.96 0.14
CA VAL A 157 3.61 -18.95 -0.42
C VAL A 157 3.65 -18.81 -1.93
N ILE A 158 4.85 -18.66 -2.46
CA ILE A 158 5.11 -18.58 -3.90
C ILE A 158 6.11 -19.69 -4.26
N ASN A 159 5.67 -20.61 -5.10
CA ASN A 159 6.53 -21.68 -5.62
C ASN A 159 7.17 -21.20 -6.92
N SER A 160 8.49 -21.29 -7.00
CA SER A 160 9.29 -20.96 -8.18
C SER A 160 10.24 -22.12 -8.49
N ASP A 161 10.97 -22.03 -9.59
CA ASP A 161 11.99 -23.05 -9.95
C ASP A 161 13.15 -23.10 -8.95
N SER A 162 13.38 -21.99 -8.22
CA SER A 162 14.39 -21.92 -7.14
C SER A 162 13.90 -22.47 -5.80
N GLY A 163 12.63 -22.88 -5.69
CA GLY A 163 12.02 -23.41 -4.49
C GLY A 163 10.79 -22.66 -4.01
N SER A 164 10.30 -23.01 -2.83
CA SER A 164 9.15 -22.34 -2.21
C SER A 164 9.61 -21.14 -1.39
N HIS A 165 9.13 -19.97 -1.75
CA HIS A 165 9.31 -18.74 -0.98
C HIS A 165 8.09 -18.50 -0.09
N VAL A 166 8.33 -18.30 1.20
CA VAL A 166 7.28 -18.03 2.18
C VAL A 166 7.51 -16.65 2.77
N PHE A 167 6.49 -15.79 2.66
CA PHE A 167 6.47 -14.51 3.33
C PHE A 167 5.59 -14.61 4.56
N LEU A 168 6.18 -14.33 5.70
CA LEU A 168 5.51 -14.34 7.00
C LEU A 168 5.56 -12.95 7.60
N CYS A 169 4.38 -12.37 7.86
CA CYS A 169 4.26 -11.08 8.52
C CYS A 169 3.80 -11.30 9.97
N HIS A 170 4.66 -10.91 10.90
CA HIS A 170 4.42 -10.98 12.34
C HIS A 170 4.27 -9.58 12.93
N ARG A 171 3.33 -9.40 13.86
CA ARG A 171 3.07 -8.13 14.56
C ARG A 171 3.16 -8.31 16.06
N GLU A 172 3.89 -7.41 16.70
CA GLU A 172 3.98 -7.30 18.14
C GLU A 172 3.42 -5.94 18.57
N TRP A 173 2.34 -5.95 19.34
CA TRP A 173 1.72 -4.75 19.87
C TRP A 173 2.54 -4.20 21.03
N ASP A 174 2.73 -2.86 21.06
CA ASP A 174 3.35 -2.20 22.19
C ASP A 174 2.49 -2.38 23.45
N LYS A 175 3.15 -2.66 24.57
CA LYS A 175 2.46 -2.91 25.85
C LYS A 175 1.89 -1.64 26.47
N THR A 176 2.52 -0.50 26.21
CA THR A 176 2.18 0.82 26.78
C THR A 176 1.27 1.62 25.85
N ASP A 177 1.56 1.63 24.54
CA ASP A 177 0.74 2.27 23.52
C ASP A 177 0.11 1.20 22.61
N LYS A 178 -1.10 0.77 22.99
CA LYS A 178 -1.86 -0.26 22.26
C LYS A 178 -2.20 0.10 20.80
N GLN A 179 -1.88 1.30 20.34
CA GLN A 179 -2.02 1.69 18.95
C GLN A 179 -0.72 1.52 18.16
N LYS A 180 0.42 1.37 18.83
CA LYS A 180 1.70 1.07 18.20
C LYS A 180 1.92 -0.43 18.08
N PHE A 181 2.58 -0.83 17.01
CA PHE A 181 3.03 -2.19 16.81
C PHE A 181 4.30 -2.22 15.96
N LYS A 182 5.09 -3.26 16.23
CA LYS A 182 6.25 -3.63 15.41
C LYS A 182 5.78 -4.67 14.41
N GLU A 183 5.98 -4.41 13.14
CA GLU A 183 5.72 -5.36 12.06
C GLU A 183 7.05 -5.93 11.59
N THR A 184 7.16 -7.25 11.60
CA THR A 184 8.35 -7.96 11.12
C THR A 184 7.92 -8.86 9.97
N MET A 185 8.49 -8.65 8.80
CA MET A 185 8.27 -9.49 7.63
C MET A 185 9.51 -10.35 7.38
N TYR A 186 9.31 -11.65 7.37
CA TYR A 186 10.32 -12.65 7.05
C TYR A 186 10.12 -13.15 5.62
N GLN A 187 11.20 -13.25 4.88
CA GLN A 187 11.25 -14.04 3.66
C GLN A 187 12.05 -15.31 3.93
N LEU A 188 11.41 -16.45 3.74
CA LEU A 188 12.02 -17.76 3.85
C LEU A 188 12.09 -18.40 2.48
N CYS A 189 13.19 -19.09 2.17
CA CYS A 189 13.31 -19.92 0.98
C CYS A 189 13.90 -21.27 1.40
N CYS A 190 13.24 -22.35 1.01
CA CYS A 190 13.66 -23.72 1.38
C CYS A 190 13.90 -23.92 2.90
N GLY A 191 13.12 -23.20 3.73
CA GLY A 191 13.24 -23.25 5.20
C GLY A 191 14.29 -22.32 5.81
N GLU A 192 15.10 -21.63 4.99
CA GLU A 192 16.10 -20.68 5.46
C GLU A 192 15.59 -19.23 5.35
N THR A 193 15.97 -18.39 6.31
CA THR A 193 15.65 -16.96 6.28
C THR A 193 16.54 -16.26 5.27
N GLN A 194 15.93 -15.70 4.23
CA GLN A 194 16.61 -14.92 3.19
C GLN A 194 16.64 -13.43 3.51
N GLY A 195 15.66 -12.93 4.23
CA GLY A 195 15.59 -11.52 4.60
C GLY A 195 14.58 -11.25 5.69
N VAL A 196 14.80 -10.14 6.41
CA VAL A 196 13.90 -9.64 7.44
C VAL A 196 13.75 -8.14 7.28
N VAL A 197 12.51 -7.65 7.23
CA VAL A 197 12.17 -6.23 7.26
C VAL A 197 11.43 -5.94 8.56
N ILE A 198 11.84 -4.90 9.28
CA ILE A 198 11.24 -4.51 10.55
C ILE A 198 10.80 -3.06 10.47
N GLU A 199 9.52 -2.81 10.73
CA GLU A 199 8.94 -1.48 10.76
C GLU A 199 8.14 -1.25 12.04
N THR A 200 8.24 -0.05 12.61
CA THR A 200 7.34 0.38 13.69
C THR A 200 6.21 1.18 13.09
N LYS A 201 4.99 0.74 13.32
CA LYS A 201 3.76 1.29 12.75
C LYS A 201 2.79 1.72 13.85
N ARG A 202 1.85 2.59 13.48
CA ARG A 202 0.72 2.97 14.32
C ARG A 202 -0.58 2.62 13.63
N THR A 203 -1.52 2.00 14.35
CA THR A 203 -2.85 1.70 13.80
C THR A 203 -3.56 2.98 13.39
N LEU A 204 -4.30 2.90 12.31
CA LEU A 204 -5.26 3.90 11.90
C LEU A 204 -6.61 3.19 11.74
N TYR A 205 -7.58 3.52 12.59
CA TYR A 205 -8.91 2.94 12.49
C TYR A 205 -9.74 3.71 11.46
N PHE A 206 -10.64 3.01 10.77
CA PHE A 206 -11.48 3.64 9.74
C PHE A 206 -12.31 4.84 10.27
N LYS A 207 -12.76 4.80 11.53
CA LYS A 207 -13.46 5.94 12.17
C LYS A 207 -12.55 7.15 12.36
N GLN A 208 -11.27 6.92 12.68
CA GLN A 208 -10.28 7.99 12.78
C GLN A 208 -10.00 8.59 11.40
N LEU A 209 -9.78 7.74 10.40
CA LEU A 209 -9.60 8.20 9.02
C LEU A 209 -10.79 9.01 8.54
N ALA A 210 -12.02 8.51 8.74
CA ALA A 210 -13.25 9.22 8.38
C ALA A 210 -13.34 10.60 9.04
N LYS A 211 -13.00 10.68 10.35
CA LYS A 211 -12.96 11.95 11.06
C LYS A 211 -11.93 12.91 10.47
N TYR A 212 -10.70 12.44 10.23
CA TYR A 212 -9.64 13.30 9.69
C TYR A 212 -9.99 13.82 8.30
N ILE A 213 -10.55 12.97 7.44
CA ILE A 213 -11.03 13.35 6.11
C ILE A 213 -12.18 14.36 6.18
N HIS A 214 -13.13 14.15 7.09
CA HIS A 214 -14.24 15.09 7.32
C HIS A 214 -13.73 16.45 7.79
N ASP A 215 -12.77 16.47 8.73
CA ASP A 215 -12.19 17.70 9.27
C ASP A 215 -11.41 18.50 8.20
N LEU A 216 -11.02 17.87 7.09
CA LEU A 216 -10.40 18.51 5.92
C LEU A 216 -11.42 19.06 4.90
N GLY A 217 -12.71 18.90 5.16
CA GLY A 217 -13.77 19.45 4.31
C GLY A 217 -14.05 18.68 3.02
N CYS A 218 -13.71 17.38 2.96
CA CYS A 218 -14.04 16.54 1.82
C CYS A 218 -15.54 16.50 1.54
N LYS A 219 -15.91 16.57 0.25
CA LYS A 219 -17.29 16.54 -0.20
C LYS A 219 -17.99 15.21 0.04
N GLU A 220 -17.25 14.14 -0.13
CA GLU A 220 -17.76 12.78 0.00
C GLU A 220 -16.65 11.85 0.52
N PHE A 221 -17.02 10.96 1.44
CA PHE A 221 -16.15 9.93 1.93
C PHE A 221 -16.87 8.58 1.90
N ARG A 222 -16.32 7.62 1.17
CA ARG A 222 -16.84 6.25 1.06
C ARG A 222 -15.81 5.26 1.55
N ILE A 223 -16.28 4.24 2.26
CA ILE A 223 -15.47 3.08 2.64
C ILE A 223 -16.18 1.84 2.12
N SER A 224 -15.47 1.03 1.37
CA SER A 224 -15.91 -0.28 0.93
C SER A 224 -15.02 -1.37 1.50
N GLN A 225 -15.65 -2.42 2.02
CA GLN A 225 -14.93 -3.60 2.43
C GLN A 225 -14.57 -4.40 1.19
N THR A 226 -13.29 -4.68 1.02
CA THR A 226 -12.83 -5.52 -0.06
C THR A 226 -12.76 -6.97 0.40
N GLN A 227 -13.51 -7.84 -0.24
CA GLN A 227 -13.39 -9.28 -0.02
C GLN A 227 -12.28 -9.84 -0.91
N PHE A 228 -11.03 -9.46 -0.64
CA PHE A 228 -9.89 -9.92 -1.44
C PHE A 228 -9.60 -11.42 -1.30
N TYR A 229 -10.08 -12.04 -0.26
CA TYR A 229 -9.87 -13.46 -0.02
C TYR A 229 -11.19 -14.13 0.34
N LYS A 230 -11.84 -14.76 -0.63
CA LYS A 230 -12.91 -15.74 -0.39
C LYS A 230 -12.32 -17.09 0.04
N ASN A 231 -11.40 -17.10 0.97
CA ASN A 231 -11.07 -18.35 1.64
C ASN A 231 -12.05 -18.56 2.79
N LEU A 232 -12.58 -19.76 2.92
CA LEU A 232 -13.58 -20.19 3.93
C LEU A 232 -13.23 -19.80 5.38
N PHE A 233 -12.00 -19.33 5.64
CA PHE A 233 -11.48 -19.01 6.98
C PHE A 233 -10.96 -17.58 7.12
N SER A 234 -10.95 -16.75 6.07
CA SER A 234 -10.41 -15.39 6.16
C SER A 234 -11.47 -14.33 5.87
N ARG A 235 -11.88 -13.60 6.90
CA ARG A 235 -12.55 -12.30 6.69
C ARG A 235 -11.55 -11.36 6.04
N SER A 236 -11.98 -10.57 5.06
CA SER A 236 -11.17 -9.47 4.58
C SER A 236 -10.95 -8.48 5.73
N TYR A 237 -9.69 -8.22 6.04
CA TYR A 237 -9.31 -7.24 7.05
C TYR A 237 -8.81 -5.95 6.41
N GLU A 238 -9.21 -5.68 5.18
CA GLU A 238 -8.80 -4.49 4.46
C GLU A 238 -9.99 -3.80 3.82
N TYR A 239 -9.97 -2.47 3.85
CA TYR A 239 -10.96 -1.60 3.25
C TYR A 239 -10.29 -0.71 2.21
N ILE A 240 -11.04 -0.34 1.17
CA ILE A 240 -10.71 0.80 0.30
C ILE A 240 -11.54 1.98 0.78
N ALA A 241 -10.86 3.08 1.04
CA ALA A 241 -11.49 4.35 1.36
C ALA A 241 -11.23 5.35 0.23
N VAL A 242 -12.27 6.05 -0.17
CA VAL A 242 -12.23 7.09 -1.20
C VAL A 242 -12.76 8.38 -0.60
N ALA A 243 -11.93 9.42 -0.64
CA ALA A 243 -12.31 10.77 -0.26
C ALA A 243 -12.34 11.65 -1.50
N LYS A 244 -13.50 12.24 -1.84
CA LYS A 244 -13.64 13.20 -2.92
C LYS A 244 -13.40 14.60 -2.40
N VAL A 245 -12.55 15.34 -3.07
CA VAL A 245 -12.15 16.72 -2.73
C VAL A 245 -13.08 17.74 -3.37
#